data_5b6de9154c4c71453dff1c8a100eda49
#
_entry.id   5b6de9154c4c71453dff1c8a100eda49
#
_cell.length_a   1.000
_cell.length_b   1.000
_cell.length_c   1.000
_cell.angle_alpha   90.00
_cell.angle_beta   90.00
_cell.angle_gamma   90.00
#
_symmetry.space_group_name_H-M   'P 1'
#
loop_
_entity.id
_entity.type
_entity.pdbx_description
1 polymer ?
#
loop_
_entity_poly.entity_id
_entity_poly.type
_entity_poly.pdbx_seq_one_letter_code
_entity_poly.pdbx_strand_id
1 'polypeptide(L)'
;MSERENMWPGWETVRLIGRGSFGSVYEIERDIFGVKEKAALKVITIPQNSSDIDELYGEGYDDASITSTFKSYLKSIVAEYSLMRKMNGSSNVVNCDDVRYVQHDDGIGWDILIRMELLPPLLPYVYQNPMARRDIIRLGIDICKALELCQRYNIIHRDIKP
;
A
#
# COMPACT_ATOMS: atom_id res chain seq x y z
N MET A 1 24.77 -4.10 5.04
CA MET A 1 23.77 -3.64 6.04
C MET A 1 22.85 -2.70 5.29
N SER A 2 21.57 -2.94 5.30
CA SER A 2 20.68 -2.62 4.20
C SER A 2 20.23 -1.16 4.17
N GLU A 3 20.18 -0.60 2.95
CA GLU A 3 19.65 0.71 2.55
C GLU A 3 18.17 0.97 2.88
N ARG A 4 17.58 0.19 3.80
CA ARG A 4 16.16 0.25 4.17
C ARG A 4 15.90 0.71 5.61
N GLU A 5 16.93 1.18 6.30
CA GLU A 5 16.79 1.83 7.59
C GLU A 5 16.19 3.22 7.36
N ASN A 6 14.96 3.44 7.86
CA ASN A 6 14.24 4.71 7.83
C ASN A 6 13.58 5.13 6.50
N MET A 7 12.87 4.22 5.82
CA MET A 7 12.04 4.57 4.65
C MET A 7 11.00 5.66 4.96
N TRP A 8 10.58 5.78 6.22
CA TRP A 8 9.66 6.83 6.67
C TRP A 8 10.28 7.64 7.82
N PRO A 9 10.35 8.99 7.72
CA PRO A 9 10.96 9.83 8.75
C PRO A 9 10.36 9.61 10.13
N GLY A 10 11.24 9.37 11.11
CA GLY A 10 10.84 9.14 12.50
C GLY A 10 10.23 7.77 12.78
N TRP A 11 10.33 6.83 11.83
CA TRP A 11 9.89 5.44 12.00
C TRP A 11 11.01 4.48 11.62
N GLU A 12 11.14 3.39 12.35
CA GLU A 12 12.08 2.30 12.09
C GLU A 12 11.38 1.17 11.36
N THR A 13 12.03 0.58 10.34
CA THR A 13 11.50 -0.58 9.64
C THR A 13 11.80 -1.84 10.44
N VAL A 14 10.75 -2.51 10.92
CA VAL A 14 10.88 -3.71 11.76
C VAL A 14 11.07 -4.97 10.91
N ARG A 15 10.16 -5.22 9.97
CA ARG A 15 10.20 -6.42 9.10
C ARG A 15 9.28 -6.30 7.90
N LEU A 16 9.58 -7.10 6.87
CA LEU A 16 8.66 -7.32 5.76
C LEU A 16 7.50 -8.20 6.23
N ILE A 17 6.26 -7.77 5.99
CA ILE A 17 5.03 -8.51 6.36
C ILE A 17 4.23 -9.01 5.16
N GLY A 18 4.48 -8.48 3.96
CA GLY A 18 3.83 -8.92 2.74
C GLY A 18 4.57 -8.46 1.49
N ARG A 19 4.50 -9.27 0.42
CA ARG A 19 4.97 -8.90 -0.92
C ARG A 19 3.96 -9.39 -1.94
N GLY A 20 3.62 -8.55 -2.89
CA GLY A 20 2.69 -8.87 -3.98
C GLY A 20 3.05 -8.15 -5.27
N SER A 21 2.22 -8.32 -6.28
CA SER A 21 2.38 -7.67 -7.58
C SER A 21 2.36 -6.14 -7.53
N PHE A 22 1.81 -5.57 -6.45
CA PHE A 22 1.70 -4.10 -6.28
C PHE A 22 2.71 -3.54 -5.27
N GLY A 23 3.79 -4.29 -4.96
CA GLY A 23 4.85 -3.83 -4.07
C GLY A 23 5.02 -4.65 -2.79
N SER A 24 5.69 -4.06 -1.83
CA SER A 24 6.04 -4.68 -0.54
C SER A 24 5.39 -3.94 0.62
N VAL A 25 5.01 -4.67 1.68
CA VAL A 25 4.45 -4.09 2.90
C VAL A 25 5.36 -4.43 4.07
N TYR A 26 5.72 -3.42 4.84
CA TYR A 26 6.60 -3.53 6.00
C TYR A 26 5.85 -3.14 7.27
N GLU A 27 6.17 -3.80 8.38
CA GLU A 27 5.86 -3.30 9.70
C GLU A 27 6.89 -2.24 10.06
N ILE A 28 6.42 -1.06 10.47
CA ILE A 28 7.25 0.04 10.95
C ILE A 28 6.83 0.41 12.37
N GLU A 29 7.78 0.87 13.19
CA GLU A 29 7.49 1.33 14.54
C GLU A 29 8.20 2.65 14.86
N ARG A 30 7.67 3.38 15.82
CA ARG A 30 8.34 4.52 16.44
C ARG A 30 8.12 4.53 17.94
N ASP A 31 9.01 5.17 18.65
CA ASP A 31 8.86 5.44 20.08
C ASP A 31 8.42 6.89 20.31
N ILE A 32 7.36 7.08 21.05
CA ILE A 32 6.88 8.40 21.48
C ILE A 32 6.88 8.42 23.01
N PHE A 33 7.94 8.93 23.60
CA PHE A 33 8.11 9.02 25.07
C PHE A 33 7.90 7.69 25.79
N GLY A 34 8.45 6.59 25.27
CA GLY A 34 8.35 5.25 25.83
C GLY A 34 7.09 4.47 25.41
N VAL A 35 6.23 5.05 24.57
CA VAL A 35 5.07 4.36 23.97
C VAL A 35 5.41 3.96 22.54
N LYS A 36 5.44 2.64 22.28
CA LYS A 36 5.68 2.11 20.94
C LYS A 36 4.40 2.19 20.12
N GLU A 37 4.46 2.92 19.02
CA GLU A 37 3.41 3.00 18.01
C GLU A 37 3.85 2.18 16.78
N LYS A 38 2.92 1.40 16.20
CA LYS A 38 3.17 0.56 15.04
C LYS A 38 2.25 0.93 13.89
N ALA A 39 2.77 0.80 12.67
CA ALA A 39 2.02 1.02 11.43
C ALA A 39 2.47 0.04 10.34
N ALA A 40 1.69 -0.09 9.29
CA ALA A 40 2.09 -0.74 8.05
C ALA A 40 2.57 0.31 7.06
N LEU A 41 3.67 0.01 6.36
CA LEU A 41 4.22 0.83 5.27
C LEU A 41 4.18 0.03 3.98
N LYS A 42 3.29 0.41 3.06
CA LYS A 42 3.27 -0.14 1.71
C LYS A 42 4.21 0.68 0.83
N VAL A 43 5.12 -0.02 0.15
CA VAL A 43 6.09 0.58 -0.78
C VAL A 43 5.76 0.05 -2.18
N ILE A 44 5.49 0.97 -3.10
CA ILE A 44 5.22 0.70 -4.51
C ILE A 44 6.32 1.37 -5.31
N THR A 45 7.12 0.60 -6.02
CA THR A 45 8.20 1.09 -6.88
C THR A 45 7.71 1.20 -8.31
N ILE A 46 7.97 2.31 -8.98
CA ILE A 46 7.64 2.56 -10.38
C ILE A 46 8.92 2.99 -11.11
N PRO A 47 9.33 2.29 -12.16
CA PRO A 47 8.85 0.98 -12.61
C PRO A 47 9.17 -0.12 -11.59
N GLN A 48 8.48 -1.27 -11.71
CA GLN A 48 8.74 -2.40 -10.81
C GLN A 48 10.02 -3.13 -11.15
N ASN A 49 10.41 -3.11 -12.42
CA ASN A 49 11.59 -3.78 -12.94
C ASN A 49 12.37 -2.83 -13.86
N SER A 50 13.69 -2.97 -13.88
CA SER A 50 14.55 -2.22 -14.83
C SER A 50 14.23 -2.58 -16.29
N SER A 51 13.80 -3.81 -16.55
CA SER A 51 13.37 -4.26 -17.89
C SER A 51 12.26 -3.40 -18.49
N ASP A 52 11.37 -2.82 -17.66
CA ASP A 52 10.30 -1.95 -18.13
C ASP A 52 10.86 -0.66 -18.76
N ILE A 53 12.00 -0.19 -18.26
CA ILE A 53 12.75 0.96 -18.82
C ILE A 53 13.45 0.55 -20.12
N ASP A 54 14.12 -0.62 -20.11
CA ASP A 54 14.87 -1.13 -21.25
C ASP A 54 13.95 -1.37 -22.47
N GLU A 55 12.72 -1.87 -22.23
CA GLU A 55 11.70 -2.03 -23.27
C GLU A 55 11.33 -0.70 -23.91
N LEU A 56 11.09 0.34 -23.11
CA LEU A 56 10.75 1.66 -23.62
C LEU A 56 11.90 2.30 -24.43
N TYR A 57 13.15 2.11 -23.99
CA TYR A 57 14.31 2.50 -24.80
C TYR A 57 14.38 1.74 -26.12
N GLY A 58 14.09 0.42 -26.07
CA GLY A 58 14.02 -0.43 -27.27
C GLY A 58 12.94 0.01 -28.27
N GLU A 59 11.85 0.62 -27.80
CA GLU A 59 10.79 1.23 -28.59
C GLU A 59 11.15 2.65 -29.10
N GLY A 60 12.30 3.20 -28.69
CA GLY A 60 12.80 4.49 -29.13
C GLY A 60 12.35 5.70 -28.32
N TYR A 61 11.83 5.47 -27.10
CA TYR A 61 11.50 6.57 -26.20
C TYR A 61 12.79 7.15 -25.59
N ASP A 62 12.79 8.45 -25.35
CA ASP A 62 13.84 9.17 -24.61
C ASP A 62 13.51 9.26 -23.11
N ASP A 63 14.49 9.65 -22.29
CA ASP A 63 14.35 9.80 -20.83
C ASP A 63 13.16 10.68 -20.43
N ALA A 64 12.91 11.75 -21.18
CA ALA A 64 11.83 12.67 -20.88
C ALA A 64 10.45 12.03 -21.08
N SER A 65 10.29 11.27 -22.14
CA SER A 65 9.07 10.53 -22.47
C SER A 65 8.83 9.39 -21.48
N ILE A 66 9.87 8.64 -21.14
CA ILE A 66 9.83 7.56 -20.15
C ILE A 66 9.44 8.12 -18.77
N THR A 67 10.11 9.18 -18.33
CA THR A 67 9.80 9.87 -17.07
C THR A 67 8.35 10.39 -17.06
N SER A 68 7.86 10.96 -18.16
CA SER A 68 6.48 11.43 -18.28
C SER A 68 5.47 10.30 -18.14
N THR A 69 5.77 9.13 -18.73
CA THR A 69 4.92 7.93 -18.64
C THR A 69 4.80 7.46 -17.20
N PHE A 70 5.93 7.26 -16.50
CA PHE A 70 5.92 6.83 -15.10
C PHE A 70 5.32 7.88 -14.16
N LYS A 71 5.50 9.16 -14.45
CA LYS A 71 4.83 10.24 -13.72
C LYS A 71 3.30 10.19 -13.86
N SER A 72 2.79 9.70 -14.96
CA SER A 72 1.35 9.48 -15.15
C SER A 72 0.86 8.32 -14.27
N TYR A 73 1.62 7.24 -14.14
CA TYR A 73 1.31 6.14 -13.20
C TYR A 73 1.35 6.61 -11.75
N LEU A 74 2.39 7.38 -11.36
CA LEU A 74 2.45 8.00 -10.04
C LEU A 74 1.17 8.80 -9.73
N LYS A 75 0.73 9.67 -10.65
CA LYS A 75 -0.48 10.47 -10.48
C LYS A 75 -1.73 9.61 -10.27
N SER A 76 -1.85 8.50 -11.01
CA SER A 76 -2.98 7.57 -10.89
C SER A 76 -3.01 6.91 -9.51
N ILE A 77 -1.87 6.46 -9.00
CA ILE A 77 -1.76 5.84 -7.67
C ILE A 77 -2.06 6.86 -6.56
N VAL A 78 -1.55 8.09 -6.69
CA VAL A 78 -1.84 9.17 -5.73
C VAL A 78 -3.34 9.54 -5.73
N ALA A 79 -3.99 9.53 -6.91
CA ALA A 79 -5.43 9.75 -7.00
C ALA A 79 -6.24 8.63 -6.34
N GLU A 80 -5.85 7.36 -6.54
CA GLU A 80 -6.45 6.21 -5.87
C GLU A 80 -6.29 6.31 -4.34
N TYR A 81 -5.08 6.61 -3.86
CA TYR A 81 -4.83 6.86 -2.45
C TYR A 81 -5.74 7.98 -1.88
N SER A 82 -5.91 9.07 -2.63
CA SER A 82 -6.78 10.19 -2.22
C SER A 82 -8.24 9.75 -2.06
N LEU A 83 -8.71 8.79 -2.86
CA LEU A 83 -10.03 8.19 -2.70
C LEU A 83 -10.09 7.29 -1.46
N MET A 84 -9.09 6.44 -1.22
CA MET A 84 -9.00 5.61 -0.01
C MET A 84 -9.04 6.47 1.25
N ARG A 85 -8.33 7.59 1.26
CA ARG A 85 -8.31 8.52 2.39
C ARG A 85 -9.69 9.12 2.71
N LYS A 86 -10.57 9.29 1.72
CA LYS A 86 -11.95 9.74 1.95
C LYS A 86 -12.79 8.73 2.72
N MET A 87 -12.38 7.45 2.71
CA MET A 87 -13.04 6.38 3.45
C MET A 87 -12.48 6.18 4.86
N ASN A 88 -11.45 6.94 5.27
CA ASN A 88 -10.90 6.86 6.62
C ASN A 88 -11.97 7.10 7.69
N GLY A 89 -11.85 6.38 8.81
CA GLY A 89 -12.84 6.39 9.87
C GLY A 89 -14.03 5.46 9.65
N SER A 90 -14.08 4.75 8.52
CA SER A 90 -15.07 3.71 8.26
C SER A 90 -14.62 2.40 8.91
N SER A 91 -15.50 1.74 9.65
CA SER A 91 -15.16 0.60 10.52
C SER A 91 -14.67 -0.65 9.79
N ASN A 92 -14.90 -0.78 8.49
CA ASN A 92 -14.58 -1.98 7.71
C ASN A 92 -13.59 -1.71 6.58
N VAL A 93 -12.86 -0.62 6.64
CA VAL A 93 -11.84 -0.22 5.66
C VAL A 93 -10.59 0.21 6.41
N VAL A 94 -9.42 -0.24 5.94
CA VAL A 94 -8.14 0.15 6.52
C VAL A 94 -7.92 1.66 6.43
N ASN A 95 -7.48 2.27 7.54
CA ASN A 95 -7.16 3.69 7.56
C ASN A 95 -5.80 3.94 6.90
N CYS A 96 -5.77 4.87 5.95
CA CYS A 96 -4.55 5.35 5.31
C CYS A 96 -4.16 6.70 5.92
N ASP A 97 -3.05 6.74 6.66
CA ASP A 97 -2.64 7.92 7.43
C ASP A 97 -2.01 8.98 6.51
N ASP A 98 -1.02 8.58 5.72
CA ASP A 98 -0.23 9.51 4.94
C ASP A 98 0.46 8.83 3.73
N VAL A 99 0.81 9.63 2.70
CA VAL A 99 1.51 9.20 1.51
C VAL A 99 2.72 10.09 1.24
N ARG A 100 3.79 9.47 0.80
CA ARG A 100 4.99 10.16 0.30
C ARG A 100 5.40 9.53 -1.03
N TYR A 101 6.12 10.28 -1.83
CA TYR A 101 6.81 9.76 -3.01
C TYR A 101 8.24 10.29 -3.02
N VAL A 102 9.14 9.44 -3.45
CA VAL A 102 10.57 9.73 -3.57
C VAL A 102 10.98 9.40 -4.99
N GLN A 103 11.58 10.35 -5.70
CA GLN A 103 12.12 10.09 -7.02
C GLN A 103 13.43 9.33 -6.89
N HIS A 104 13.69 8.39 -7.80
CA HIS A 104 14.94 7.65 -7.84
C HIS A 104 16.10 8.57 -8.25
N ASP A 105 17.31 8.25 -7.81
CA ASP A 105 18.52 9.07 -8.04
C ASP A 105 18.88 9.20 -9.53
N ASP A 106 18.51 8.23 -10.37
CA ASP A 106 18.64 8.27 -11.82
C ASP A 106 17.67 9.24 -12.51
N GLY A 107 16.73 9.81 -11.74
CA GLY A 107 15.68 10.70 -12.25
C GLY A 107 14.51 9.99 -12.92
N ILE A 108 14.61 8.67 -13.15
CA ILE A 108 13.58 7.86 -13.79
C ILE A 108 12.90 6.96 -12.75
N GLY A 109 11.65 7.25 -12.46
CA GLY A 109 10.87 6.45 -11.53
C GLY A 109 10.71 7.03 -10.14
N TRP A 110 9.88 6.37 -9.33
CA TRP A 110 9.50 6.80 -7.98
C TRP A 110 9.20 5.63 -7.07
N ASP A 111 9.54 5.75 -5.81
CA ASP A 111 8.96 4.97 -4.74
C ASP A 111 7.77 5.73 -4.12
N ILE A 112 6.62 5.07 -4.05
CA ILE A 112 5.43 5.57 -3.38
C ILE A 112 5.30 4.83 -2.06
N LEU A 113 5.29 5.57 -0.97
CA LEU A 113 5.24 5.06 0.38
C LEU A 113 3.90 5.45 1.00
N ILE A 114 3.09 4.46 1.37
CA ILE A 114 1.77 4.66 1.96
C ILE A 114 1.81 4.10 3.38
N ARG A 115 1.68 4.99 4.37
CA ARG A 115 1.56 4.58 5.77
C ARG A 115 0.09 4.36 6.10
N MET A 116 -0.20 3.23 6.74
CA MET A 116 -1.56 2.82 7.05
C MET A 116 -1.63 2.04 8.36
N GLU A 117 -2.82 1.82 8.84
CA GLU A 117 -3.11 0.98 9.99
C GLU A 117 -2.51 -0.42 9.82
N LEU A 118 -1.81 -0.90 10.86
CA LEU A 118 -1.27 -2.27 10.91
C LEU A 118 -2.36 -3.22 11.41
N LEU A 119 -2.82 -4.09 10.51
CA LEU A 119 -3.83 -5.10 10.83
C LEU A 119 -3.20 -6.51 10.82
N PRO A 120 -3.65 -7.40 11.72
CA PRO A 120 -3.24 -8.80 11.66
C PRO A 120 -3.83 -9.46 10.41
N PRO A 121 -3.09 -10.36 9.74
CA PRO A 121 -3.60 -11.06 8.58
C PRO A 121 -4.73 -12.04 8.98
N LEU A 122 -5.81 -12.07 8.17
CA LEU A 122 -7.03 -12.82 8.48
C LEU A 122 -6.79 -14.33 8.60
N LEU A 123 -6.07 -14.94 7.65
CA LEU A 123 -5.89 -16.39 7.65
C LEU A 123 -5.16 -16.92 8.90
N PRO A 124 -3.99 -16.41 9.29
CA PRO A 124 -3.36 -16.80 10.55
C PRO A 124 -4.25 -16.57 11.77
N TYR A 125 -5.00 -15.48 11.79
CA TYR A 125 -5.95 -15.21 12.89
C TYR A 125 -7.03 -16.28 12.98
N VAL A 126 -7.65 -16.67 11.86
CA VAL A 126 -8.72 -17.69 11.80
C VAL A 126 -8.19 -19.08 12.16
N TYR A 127 -6.95 -19.43 11.77
CA TYR A 127 -6.34 -20.71 12.15
C TYR A 127 -6.11 -20.82 13.65
N GLN A 128 -5.77 -19.72 14.30
CA GLN A 128 -5.55 -19.68 15.75
C GLN A 128 -6.86 -19.53 16.55
N ASN A 129 -7.87 -18.91 15.93
CA ASN A 129 -9.16 -18.59 16.53
C ASN A 129 -10.29 -19.12 15.64
N PRO A 130 -10.71 -20.39 15.77
CA PRO A 130 -11.78 -20.95 14.96
C PRO A 130 -13.04 -20.10 15.05
N MET A 131 -13.55 -19.68 13.90
CA MET A 131 -14.72 -18.81 13.81
C MET A 131 -16.01 -19.62 13.96
N ALA A 132 -16.90 -19.17 14.84
CA ALA A 132 -18.25 -19.70 14.89
C ALA A 132 -19.06 -19.25 13.64
N ARG A 133 -20.12 -19.98 13.31
CA ARG A 133 -21.00 -19.64 12.18
C ARG A 133 -21.45 -18.17 12.19
N ARG A 134 -21.76 -17.64 13.37
CA ARG A 134 -22.16 -16.23 13.55
C ARG A 134 -21.05 -15.27 13.12
N ASP A 135 -19.79 -15.57 13.43
CA ASP A 135 -18.65 -14.71 13.14
C ASP A 135 -18.34 -14.69 11.63
N ILE A 136 -18.52 -15.84 10.95
CA ILE A 136 -18.40 -15.93 9.49
C ILE A 136 -19.47 -15.07 8.80
N ILE A 137 -20.72 -15.16 9.27
CA ILE A 137 -21.83 -14.34 8.73
C ILE A 137 -21.55 -12.86 8.96
N ARG A 138 -21.06 -12.49 10.15
CA ARG A 138 -20.70 -11.09 10.48
C ARG A 138 -19.58 -10.58 9.58
N LEU A 139 -18.53 -11.37 9.38
CA LEU A 139 -17.45 -11.03 8.44
C LEU A 139 -17.99 -10.76 7.03
N GLY A 140 -18.87 -11.64 6.53
CA GLY A 140 -19.51 -11.45 5.23
C GLY A 140 -20.32 -10.14 5.15
N ILE A 141 -21.08 -9.82 6.19
CA ILE A 141 -21.83 -8.55 6.28
C ILE A 141 -20.87 -7.35 6.29
N ASP A 142 -19.78 -7.43 7.02
CA ASP A 142 -18.82 -6.32 7.14
C ASP A 142 -18.05 -6.10 5.82
N ILE A 143 -17.73 -7.17 5.09
CA ILE A 143 -17.20 -7.07 3.71
C ILE A 143 -18.23 -6.39 2.78
N CYS A 144 -19.50 -6.79 2.84
CA CYS A 144 -20.55 -6.17 2.02
C CYS A 144 -20.69 -4.66 2.32
N LYS A 145 -20.60 -4.24 3.58
CA LYS A 145 -20.63 -2.82 3.96
C LYS A 145 -19.43 -2.05 3.40
N ALA A 146 -18.23 -2.65 3.43
CA ALA A 146 -17.04 -2.05 2.82
C ALA A 146 -17.22 -1.88 1.32
N LEU A 147 -17.76 -2.89 0.62
CA LEU A 147 -18.05 -2.83 -0.81
C LEU A 147 -19.14 -1.80 -1.16
N GLU A 148 -20.18 -1.69 -0.34
CA GLU A 148 -21.19 -0.63 -0.48
C GLU A 148 -20.57 0.76 -0.37
N LEU A 149 -19.64 0.95 0.58
CA LEU A 149 -18.90 2.19 0.71
C LEU A 149 -18.05 2.48 -0.54
N CYS A 150 -17.32 1.47 -1.05
CA CYS A 150 -16.58 1.61 -2.31
C CYS A 150 -17.50 2.04 -3.46
N GLN A 151 -18.69 1.45 -3.57
CA GLN A 151 -19.67 1.81 -4.60
C GLN A 151 -20.12 3.27 -4.50
N ARG A 152 -20.33 3.79 -3.28
CA ARG A 152 -20.69 5.22 -3.07
C ARG A 152 -19.61 6.18 -3.56
N TYR A 153 -18.36 5.75 -3.59
CA TYR A 153 -17.21 6.52 -4.11
C TYR A 153 -16.84 6.15 -5.55
N ASN A 154 -17.67 5.35 -6.25
CA ASN A 154 -17.43 4.83 -7.60
C ASN A 154 -16.10 4.03 -7.70
N ILE A 155 -15.74 3.30 -6.65
CA ILE A 155 -14.56 2.44 -6.58
C ILE A 155 -14.96 0.99 -6.79
N ILE A 156 -14.26 0.29 -7.68
CA ILE A 156 -14.36 -1.17 -7.85
C ILE A 156 -13.09 -1.78 -7.26
N HIS A 157 -13.21 -2.64 -6.24
CA HIS A 157 -12.07 -3.18 -5.50
C HIS A 157 -11.16 -4.08 -6.33
N ARG A 158 -11.71 -4.96 -7.18
CA ARG A 158 -11.03 -5.88 -8.13
C ARG A 158 -10.07 -6.92 -7.54
N ASP A 159 -9.83 -6.95 -6.23
CA ASP A 159 -8.87 -7.84 -5.58
C ASP A 159 -9.40 -8.31 -4.21
N ILE A 160 -10.68 -8.75 -4.16
CA ILE A 160 -11.23 -9.41 -2.97
C ILE A 160 -10.75 -10.86 -2.99
N LYS A 161 -9.95 -11.23 -2.00
CA LYS A 161 -9.39 -12.57 -1.83
C LYS A 161 -9.25 -12.90 -0.35
N PRO A 162 -9.18 -14.22 0.02
CA PRO A 162 -8.94 -14.65 1.39
C PRO A 162 -7.61 -14.15 1.95
#